data_53fc27d3f949522eed7c3e19ad7b1a09
#
_entry.id   53fc27d3f949522eed7c3e19ad7b1a09
#
_cell.length_a   1.000
_cell.length_b   1.000
_cell.length_c   1.000
_cell.angle_alpha   90.00
_cell.angle_beta   90.00
_cell.angle_gamma   90.00
#
_symmetry.space_group_name_H-M   'P 1'
#
loop_
_entity.id
_entity.type
_entity.pdbx_description
1 polymer ?
#
loop_
_entity_poly.entity_id
_entity_poly.type
_entity_poly.pdbx_seq_one_letter_code
_entity_poly.pdbx_strand_id
1 'polypeptide(L)'
;VWLKLQSDYPQANIPLANVATTVELRGVHDLRHEDAEQDSQALINYFIQQQLITPDEQGVPPMPNLLAEPTPLAGVETIVAPVNGVVVFRVQPGQNVQAGDAILDLVDPTRGQITTVHATIDGFVYSCNTLVPFAHIGSELATIAGAKELAHGARLSP
;
A
#
# COMPACT_ATOMS: atom_id res chain seq x y z
N VAL A 1 17.54 10.56 22.66
CA VAL A 1 17.06 11.17 23.94
C VAL A 1 16.25 10.16 24.73
N TRP A 2 15.16 9.59 24.19
CA TRP A 2 14.23 8.69 24.91
C TRP A 2 14.91 7.42 25.45
N LEU A 3 15.77 6.74 24.69
CA LEU A 3 16.51 5.55 25.14
C LEU A 3 17.41 5.89 26.35
N LYS A 4 18.01 7.07 26.35
CA LYS A 4 18.84 7.51 27.48
C LYS A 4 17.98 7.77 28.71
N LEU A 5 16.82 8.41 28.57
CA LEU A 5 15.89 8.65 29.67
C LEU A 5 15.36 7.35 30.28
N GLN A 6 15.03 6.35 29.45
CA GLN A 6 14.66 5.02 29.96
C GLN A 6 15.79 4.36 30.74
N SER A 7 17.01 4.46 30.24
CA SER A 7 18.18 3.91 30.91
C SER A 7 18.47 4.62 32.24
N ASP A 8 18.34 5.95 32.26
CA ASP A 8 18.61 6.76 33.44
C ASP A 8 17.49 6.66 34.50
N TYR A 9 16.25 6.36 34.07
CA TYR A 9 15.06 6.30 34.95
C TYR A 9 14.21 5.02 34.69
N PRO A 10 14.75 3.83 34.93
CA PRO A 10 14.08 2.56 34.61
C PRO A 10 12.75 2.37 35.33
N GLN A 11 12.56 3.04 36.48
CA GLN A 11 11.33 2.96 37.29
C GLN A 11 10.20 3.85 36.77
N ALA A 12 10.51 4.81 35.90
CA ALA A 12 9.52 5.81 35.47
C ALA A 12 8.60 5.32 34.37
N ASN A 13 8.79 4.10 33.88
CA ASN A 13 7.99 3.48 32.80
C ASN A 13 7.80 4.40 31.58
N ILE A 14 8.88 5.12 31.20
CA ILE A 14 8.86 6.10 30.12
C ILE A 14 8.62 5.38 28.79
N PRO A 15 7.58 5.72 28.02
CA PRO A 15 7.33 5.09 26.73
C PRO A 15 8.45 5.40 25.73
N LEU A 16 8.83 4.41 24.90
CA LEU A 16 9.95 4.53 23.96
C LEU A 16 9.73 5.55 22.84
N ALA A 17 8.49 5.81 22.47
CA ALA A 17 8.21 6.65 21.32
C ALA A 17 6.90 7.42 21.42
N ASN A 18 6.89 8.61 20.84
CA ASN A 18 5.69 9.19 20.27
C ASN A 18 5.39 8.47 18.95
N VAL A 19 4.12 8.39 18.59
CA VAL A 19 3.75 7.99 17.24
C VAL A 19 4.18 9.11 16.28
N ALA A 20 5.14 8.79 15.42
CA ALA A 20 5.54 9.66 14.33
C ALA A 20 5.40 8.86 13.03
N THR A 21 4.53 9.31 12.16
CA THR A 21 4.27 8.65 10.88
C THR A 21 4.04 9.69 9.79
N THR A 22 4.38 9.33 8.57
CA THR A 22 3.99 10.08 7.38
C THR A 22 2.67 9.48 6.89
N VAL A 23 1.70 10.33 6.64
CA VAL A 23 0.43 9.93 6.00
C VAL A 23 0.51 10.36 4.54
N GLU A 24 0.60 9.40 3.65
CA GLU A 24 0.49 9.64 2.21
C GLU A 24 -0.99 9.56 1.84
N LEU A 25 -1.52 10.68 1.36
CA LEU A 25 -2.90 10.77 0.92
C LEU A 25 -2.96 10.39 -0.55
N ARG A 26 -3.60 9.27 -0.88
CA ARG A 26 -4.00 8.83 -2.22
C ARG A 26 -2.99 9.14 -3.36
N GLY A 27 -3.44 9.12 -4.61
CA GLY A 27 -2.65 9.45 -5.79
C GLY A 27 -2.83 10.88 -6.28
N VAL A 28 -1.91 11.36 -7.13
CA VAL A 28 -1.91 12.73 -7.67
C VAL A 28 -3.14 13.07 -8.53
N HIS A 29 -3.92 12.07 -8.93
CA HIS A 29 -5.14 12.24 -9.72
C HIS A 29 -6.43 12.11 -8.88
N ASP A 30 -6.32 11.82 -7.59
CA ASP A 30 -7.46 11.63 -6.69
C ASP A 30 -7.87 12.98 -6.08
N LEU A 31 -8.48 13.83 -6.90
CA LEU A 31 -8.83 15.21 -6.57
C LEU A 31 -10.36 15.38 -6.35
N ARG A 32 -10.98 14.44 -5.63
CA ARG A 32 -12.43 14.49 -5.36
C ARG A 32 -12.69 14.98 -3.93
N HIS A 33 -13.76 15.75 -3.77
CA HIS A 33 -14.20 16.21 -2.44
C HIS A 33 -14.50 15.06 -1.49
N GLU A 34 -15.12 13.99 -1.99
CA GLU A 34 -15.45 12.79 -1.21
C GLU A 34 -14.22 12.12 -0.62
N ASP A 35 -13.13 12.06 -1.40
CA ASP A 35 -11.85 11.49 -0.94
C ASP A 35 -11.23 12.36 0.15
N ALA A 36 -11.23 13.69 -0.04
CA ALA A 36 -10.72 14.64 0.94
C ALA A 36 -11.52 14.59 2.26
N GLU A 37 -12.84 14.42 2.18
CA GLU A 37 -13.70 14.32 3.34
C GLU A 37 -13.46 13.01 4.10
N GLN A 38 -13.35 11.89 3.40
CA GLN A 38 -13.01 10.59 4.00
C GLN A 38 -11.65 10.63 4.71
N ASP A 39 -10.64 11.22 4.07
CA ASP A 39 -9.29 11.31 4.63
C ASP A 39 -9.26 12.22 5.86
N SER A 40 -9.98 13.36 5.79
CA SER A 40 -10.13 14.27 6.93
C SER A 40 -10.82 13.58 8.11
N GLN A 41 -11.91 12.86 7.85
CA GLN A 41 -12.63 12.14 8.89
C GLN A 41 -11.79 11.01 9.50
N ALA A 42 -11.01 10.30 8.68
CA ALA A 42 -10.10 9.26 9.16
C ALA A 42 -9.03 9.83 10.11
N LEU A 43 -8.46 11.00 9.78
CA LEU A 43 -7.49 11.68 10.65
C LEU A 43 -8.13 12.15 11.97
N ILE A 44 -9.32 12.74 11.91
CA ILE A 44 -10.07 13.17 13.12
C ILE A 44 -10.36 11.95 14.00
N ASN A 45 -10.86 10.86 13.43
CA ASN A 45 -11.15 9.62 14.14
C ASN A 45 -9.90 9.06 14.83
N TYR A 46 -8.77 9.07 14.13
CA TYR A 46 -7.48 8.66 14.70
C TYR A 46 -7.10 9.53 15.91
N PHE A 47 -7.21 10.86 15.82
CA PHE A 47 -6.89 11.76 16.93
C PHE A 47 -7.83 11.56 18.14
N ILE A 48 -9.10 11.27 17.91
CA ILE A 48 -10.06 10.93 18.98
C ILE A 48 -9.65 9.61 19.65
N GLN A 49 -9.33 8.57 18.88
CA GLN A 49 -8.89 7.28 19.39
C GLN A 49 -7.59 7.36 20.19
N GLN A 50 -6.68 8.26 19.78
CA GLN A 50 -5.43 8.56 20.51
C GLN A 50 -5.65 9.51 21.71
N GLN A 51 -6.89 9.91 21.99
CA GLN A 51 -7.25 10.85 23.08
C GLN A 51 -6.60 12.24 22.95
N LEU A 52 -6.27 12.65 21.73
CA LEU A 52 -5.71 13.98 21.42
C LEU A 52 -6.83 15.02 21.23
N ILE A 53 -8.01 14.58 20.84
CA ILE A 53 -9.22 15.38 20.65
C ILE A 53 -10.36 14.74 21.44
N THR A 54 -11.16 15.54 22.12
CA THR A 54 -12.37 15.07 22.79
C THR A 54 -13.43 14.71 21.75
N PRO A 55 -14.07 13.51 21.83
CA PRO A 55 -15.15 13.17 20.93
C PRO A 55 -16.36 14.10 21.15
N ASP A 56 -17.17 14.23 20.12
CA ASP A 56 -18.47 14.88 20.19
C ASP A 56 -19.54 14.00 20.88
N GLU A 57 -20.82 14.36 20.73
CA GLU A 57 -21.94 13.62 21.31
C GLU A 57 -22.09 12.19 20.75
N GLN A 58 -21.49 11.89 19.59
CA GLN A 58 -21.49 10.57 18.97
C GLN A 58 -20.51 9.62 19.64
N GLY A 59 -19.57 10.16 20.43
CA GLY A 59 -18.58 9.39 21.18
C GLY A 59 -17.38 8.95 20.34
N VAL A 60 -16.63 7.97 20.86
CA VAL A 60 -15.41 7.48 20.19
C VAL A 60 -15.80 6.62 18.98
N PRO A 61 -15.36 6.96 17.76
CA PRO A 61 -15.64 6.17 16.57
C PRO A 61 -15.03 4.77 16.68
N PRO A 62 -15.68 3.73 16.13
CA PRO A 62 -15.12 2.39 16.12
C PRO A 62 -13.83 2.32 15.30
N MET A 63 -12.95 1.40 15.68
CA MET A 63 -11.80 1.07 14.83
C MET A 63 -12.29 0.47 13.50
N PRO A 64 -11.74 0.89 12.36
CA PRO A 64 -12.08 0.27 11.09
C PRO A 64 -11.61 -1.19 11.05
N ASN A 65 -12.35 -2.03 10.33
CA ASN A 65 -11.90 -3.39 10.06
C ASN A 65 -10.65 -3.38 9.19
N LEU A 66 -9.73 -4.29 9.47
CA LEU A 66 -8.58 -4.51 8.59
C LEU A 66 -9.07 -5.05 7.24
N LEU A 67 -8.57 -4.47 6.16
CA LEU A 67 -8.82 -4.97 4.79
C LEU A 67 -7.94 -6.19 4.48
N ALA A 68 -6.74 -6.24 5.05
CA ALA A 68 -5.80 -7.35 4.94
C ALA A 68 -4.93 -7.43 6.19
N GLU A 69 -4.43 -8.61 6.52
CA GLU A 69 -3.44 -8.79 7.56
C GLU A 69 -2.10 -8.18 7.15
N PRO A 70 -1.30 -7.65 8.10
CA PRO A 70 0.03 -7.16 7.82
C PRO A 70 0.92 -8.26 7.20
N THR A 71 1.64 -7.92 6.15
CA THR A 71 2.55 -8.84 5.45
C THR A 71 4.00 -8.38 5.57
N PRO A 72 4.99 -9.31 5.51
CA PRO A 72 6.39 -8.92 5.55
C PRO A 72 6.78 -8.13 4.29
N LEU A 73 7.60 -7.09 4.43
CA LEU A 73 8.11 -6.34 3.28
C LEU A 73 8.86 -7.21 2.27
N ALA A 74 9.57 -8.24 2.76
CA ALA A 74 10.25 -9.22 1.92
C ALA A 74 9.28 -10.15 1.15
N GLY A 75 7.99 -10.12 1.47
CA GLY A 75 6.92 -10.87 0.78
C GLY A 75 6.30 -10.11 -0.39
N VAL A 76 6.79 -8.93 -0.72
CA VAL A 76 6.23 -8.11 -1.82
C VAL A 76 6.79 -8.56 -3.17
N GLU A 77 5.89 -8.91 -4.09
CA GLU A 77 6.19 -9.11 -5.50
C GLU A 77 5.99 -7.81 -6.27
N THR A 78 7.03 -7.36 -6.99
CA THR A 78 6.91 -6.27 -7.95
C THR A 78 6.66 -6.84 -9.34
N ILE A 79 5.53 -6.50 -9.94
CA ILE A 79 5.18 -6.86 -11.31
C ILE A 79 5.88 -5.90 -12.27
N VAL A 80 6.77 -6.43 -13.07
CA VAL A 80 7.55 -5.65 -14.06
C VAL A 80 7.15 -6.01 -15.48
N ALA A 81 7.27 -5.04 -16.39
CA ALA A 81 6.97 -5.23 -17.79
C ALA A 81 8.02 -6.13 -18.48
N PRO A 82 7.65 -7.31 -19.01
CA PRO A 82 8.56 -8.18 -19.76
C PRO A 82 8.78 -7.72 -21.22
N VAL A 83 7.88 -6.89 -21.73
CA VAL A 83 7.90 -6.33 -23.09
C VAL A 83 7.42 -4.88 -23.05
N ASN A 84 7.70 -4.11 -24.12
CA ASN A 84 7.12 -2.78 -24.28
C ASN A 84 5.65 -2.90 -24.70
N GLY A 85 4.79 -2.00 -24.20
CA GLY A 85 3.37 -1.99 -24.60
C GLY A 85 2.50 -1.02 -23.83
N VAL A 86 1.31 -0.80 -24.34
CA VAL A 86 0.26 -0.06 -23.63
C VAL A 86 -0.24 -0.92 -22.47
N VAL A 87 -0.30 -0.34 -21.28
CA VAL A 87 -0.70 -1.04 -20.06
C VAL A 87 -2.22 -1.06 -19.92
N VAL A 88 -2.77 -2.26 -19.71
CA VAL A 88 -4.19 -2.46 -19.43
C VAL A 88 -4.32 -3.34 -18.19
N PHE A 89 -4.68 -2.75 -17.05
CA PHE A 89 -4.86 -3.50 -15.80
C PHE A 89 -6.11 -4.37 -15.85
N ARG A 90 -6.00 -5.59 -15.29
CA ARG A 90 -7.11 -6.54 -15.07
C ARG A 90 -7.53 -6.59 -13.61
N VAL A 91 -6.75 -5.98 -12.74
CA VAL A 91 -6.96 -5.89 -11.30
C VAL A 91 -6.92 -4.43 -10.85
N GLN A 92 -7.36 -4.21 -9.64
CA GLN A 92 -7.28 -2.90 -8.98
C GLN A 92 -6.73 -3.04 -7.56
N PRO A 93 -6.15 -1.98 -6.98
CA PRO A 93 -5.71 -2.00 -5.59
C PRO A 93 -6.84 -2.43 -4.65
N GLY A 94 -6.51 -3.25 -3.66
CA GLY A 94 -7.47 -3.81 -2.72
C GLY A 94 -7.96 -5.22 -3.07
N GLN A 95 -7.66 -5.75 -4.24
CA GLN A 95 -8.09 -7.06 -4.69
C GLN A 95 -7.14 -8.17 -4.23
N ASN A 96 -7.68 -9.31 -3.76
CA ASN A 96 -6.91 -10.52 -3.55
C ASN A 96 -6.69 -11.25 -4.87
N VAL A 97 -5.49 -11.80 -5.06
CA VAL A 97 -5.10 -12.57 -6.24
C VAL A 97 -4.38 -13.85 -5.82
N GLN A 98 -4.40 -14.85 -6.71
CA GLN A 98 -3.67 -16.09 -6.55
C GLN A 98 -2.52 -16.17 -7.57
N ALA A 99 -1.51 -16.97 -7.28
CA ALA A 99 -0.45 -17.27 -8.24
C ALA A 99 -1.07 -17.84 -9.53
N GLY A 100 -0.71 -17.23 -10.66
CA GLY A 100 -1.29 -17.53 -11.96
C GLY A 100 -2.40 -16.58 -12.41
N ASP A 101 -2.95 -15.74 -11.53
CA ASP A 101 -3.96 -14.77 -11.94
C ASP A 101 -3.37 -13.69 -12.85
N ALA A 102 -4.14 -13.28 -13.86
CA ALA A 102 -3.75 -12.23 -14.78
C ALA A 102 -3.86 -10.84 -14.12
N ILE A 103 -2.74 -10.12 -14.05
CA ILE A 103 -2.65 -8.81 -13.40
C ILE A 103 -2.87 -7.68 -14.40
N LEU A 104 -2.25 -7.78 -15.56
CA LEU A 104 -2.35 -6.78 -16.62
C LEU A 104 -2.02 -7.38 -17.99
N ASP A 105 -2.41 -6.66 -19.03
CA ASP A 105 -1.99 -6.90 -20.40
C ASP A 105 -1.05 -5.77 -20.87
N LEU A 106 -0.03 -6.16 -21.62
CA LEU A 106 0.80 -5.26 -22.40
C LEU A 106 0.44 -5.41 -23.89
N VAL A 107 -0.13 -4.38 -24.45
CA VAL A 107 -0.60 -4.37 -25.84
C VAL A 107 0.42 -3.67 -26.74
N ASP A 108 0.97 -4.38 -27.71
CA ASP A 108 1.75 -3.77 -28.79
C ASP A 108 0.80 -3.23 -29.87
N PRO A 109 0.60 -1.92 -29.96
CA PRO A 109 -0.35 -1.33 -30.92
C PRO A 109 0.11 -1.43 -32.36
N THR A 110 1.41 -1.72 -32.60
CA THR A 110 1.97 -1.81 -33.95
C THR A 110 1.77 -3.19 -34.57
N ARG A 111 1.73 -4.24 -33.71
CA ARG A 111 1.60 -5.63 -34.12
C ARG A 111 0.28 -6.27 -33.73
N GLY A 112 -0.49 -5.60 -32.88
CA GLY A 112 -1.72 -6.14 -32.32
C GLY A 112 -1.51 -7.32 -31.37
N GLN A 113 -0.28 -7.46 -30.83
CA GLN A 113 0.06 -8.55 -29.92
C GLN A 113 -0.29 -8.14 -28.48
N ILE A 114 -0.75 -9.12 -27.71
CA ILE A 114 -1.05 -8.96 -26.28
C ILE A 114 -0.17 -9.91 -25.48
N THR A 115 0.55 -9.37 -24.52
CA THR A 115 1.31 -10.15 -23.53
C THR A 115 0.66 -9.98 -22.16
N THR A 116 0.06 -11.04 -21.63
CA THR A 116 -0.54 -11.04 -20.30
C THR A 116 0.53 -11.32 -19.26
N VAL A 117 0.57 -10.51 -18.22
CA VAL A 117 1.46 -10.67 -17.07
C VAL A 117 0.65 -11.19 -15.89
N HIS A 118 1.18 -12.22 -15.23
CA HIS A 118 0.49 -12.97 -14.18
C HIS A 118 1.22 -12.79 -12.84
N ALA A 119 0.46 -12.91 -11.74
CA ALA A 119 1.03 -13.01 -10.40
C ALA A 119 1.83 -14.32 -10.26
N THR A 120 2.95 -14.27 -9.54
CA THR A 120 3.70 -15.50 -9.20
C THR A 120 3.43 -15.96 -7.77
N ILE A 121 2.75 -15.13 -6.96
CA ILE A 121 2.38 -15.41 -5.57
C ILE A 121 0.90 -15.15 -5.33
N ASP A 122 0.39 -15.77 -4.26
CA ASP A 122 -0.89 -15.39 -3.67
C ASP A 122 -0.68 -14.12 -2.83
N GLY A 123 -1.61 -13.18 -2.92
CA GLY A 123 -1.47 -11.95 -2.15
C GLY A 123 -2.58 -10.94 -2.41
N PHE A 124 -2.31 -9.74 -1.93
CA PHE A 124 -3.19 -8.59 -2.01
C PHE A 124 -2.57 -7.55 -2.94
N VAL A 125 -3.31 -7.08 -3.92
CA VAL A 125 -2.82 -6.02 -4.82
C VAL A 125 -2.69 -4.73 -4.03
N TYR A 126 -1.46 -4.34 -3.73
CA TYR A 126 -1.14 -3.17 -2.93
C TYR A 126 -1.17 -1.88 -3.76
N SER A 127 -0.61 -1.91 -4.97
CA SER A 127 -0.63 -0.76 -5.87
C SER A 127 -0.67 -1.15 -7.33
N CYS A 128 -1.21 -0.23 -8.16
CA CYS A 128 -1.13 -0.25 -9.62
C CYS A 128 -0.57 1.09 -10.09
N ASN A 129 0.50 1.08 -10.87
CA ASN A 129 1.11 2.30 -11.39
C ASN A 129 0.33 2.82 -12.61
N THR A 130 -0.76 3.53 -12.36
CA THR A 130 -1.63 4.09 -13.41
C THR A 130 -1.04 5.32 -14.09
N LEU A 131 0.11 5.82 -13.62
CA LEU A 131 0.83 6.94 -14.25
C LEU A 131 1.64 6.52 -15.48
N VAL A 132 1.79 5.20 -15.72
CA VAL A 132 2.53 4.63 -16.83
C VAL A 132 1.56 4.05 -17.86
N PRO A 133 1.02 4.85 -18.80
CA PRO A 133 0.11 4.34 -19.83
C PRO A 133 0.81 3.48 -20.87
N PHE A 134 2.12 3.67 -21.06
CA PHE A 134 2.98 2.87 -21.93
C PHE A 134 4.23 2.44 -21.16
N ALA A 135 4.40 1.13 -21.01
CA ALA A 135 5.52 0.56 -20.29
C ALA A 135 6.69 0.23 -21.21
N HIS A 136 7.88 0.44 -20.72
CA HIS A 136 9.11 -0.12 -21.26
C HIS A 136 9.48 -1.40 -20.51
N ILE A 137 10.27 -2.27 -21.14
CA ILE A 137 10.81 -3.46 -20.47
C ILE A 137 11.47 -3.05 -19.14
N GLY A 138 11.09 -3.72 -18.04
CA GLY A 138 11.58 -3.42 -16.69
C GLY A 138 10.82 -2.32 -15.95
N SER A 139 9.83 -1.66 -16.57
CA SER A 139 8.95 -0.73 -15.83
C SER A 139 8.20 -1.45 -14.72
N GLU A 140 8.17 -0.89 -13.53
CA GLU A 140 7.37 -1.39 -12.40
C GLU A 140 5.92 -0.94 -12.57
N LEU A 141 4.99 -1.91 -12.57
CA LEU A 141 3.59 -1.68 -12.95
C LEU A 141 2.60 -1.92 -11.81
N ALA A 142 2.87 -2.91 -10.97
CA ALA A 142 2.02 -3.22 -9.82
C ALA A 142 2.83 -3.88 -8.71
N THR A 143 2.30 -3.87 -7.50
CA THR A 143 2.87 -4.60 -6.37
C THR A 143 1.81 -5.49 -5.71
N ILE A 144 2.21 -6.70 -5.33
CA ILE A 144 1.39 -7.68 -4.64
C ILE A 144 2.04 -7.98 -3.29
N ALA A 145 1.30 -7.78 -2.21
CA ALA A 145 1.75 -8.06 -0.86
C ALA A 145 1.38 -9.51 -0.49
N GLY A 146 2.38 -10.39 -0.48
CA GLY A 146 2.24 -11.80 -0.13
C GLY A 146 2.52 -12.07 1.34
N ALA A 147 1.87 -13.10 1.90
CA ALA A 147 2.01 -13.49 3.30
C ALA A 147 3.35 -14.15 3.65
N LYS A 148 4.13 -14.57 2.66
CA LYS A 148 5.39 -15.27 2.85
C LYS A 148 6.55 -14.48 2.27
N GLU A 149 7.69 -14.48 2.96
CA GLU A 149 8.91 -13.90 2.43
C GLU A 149 9.37 -14.60 1.15
N LEU A 150 9.73 -13.83 0.15
CA LEU A 150 10.28 -14.31 -1.10
C LEU A 150 11.80 -14.50 -0.96
N ALA A 151 12.36 -15.55 -1.57
CA ALA A 151 13.79 -15.84 -1.52
C ALA A 151 14.69 -14.70 -2.01
N HIS A 152 14.15 -13.81 -2.84
CA HIS A 152 14.80 -12.64 -3.40
C HIS A 152 13.88 -11.42 -3.35
N GLY A 153 13.08 -11.30 -2.27
CA GLY A 153 12.17 -10.18 -2.10
C GLY A 153 12.89 -8.86 -2.30
N ALA A 154 12.42 -8.05 -3.24
CA ALA A 154 12.92 -6.71 -3.42
C ALA A 154 12.69 -5.95 -2.09
N ARG A 155 13.75 -5.42 -1.50
CA ARG A 155 13.59 -4.47 -0.41
C ARG A 155 12.93 -3.26 -1.03
N LEU A 156 11.74 -2.90 -0.56
CA LEU A 156 11.18 -1.59 -0.84
C LEU A 156 12.25 -0.60 -0.40
N SER A 157 12.78 0.16 -1.34
CA SER A 157 13.75 1.22 -1.02
C SER A 157 13.07 2.21 -0.08
N PRO A 158 13.77 2.68 0.97
CA PRO A 158 13.25 3.72 1.84
C PRO A 158 13.02 5.02 1.08
#